data_38c1a4daf4eb2e4d2136b16b9b1743e8
#
_entry.id   38c1a4daf4eb2e4d2136b16b9b1743e8
#
_cell.length_a   1.000
_cell.length_b   1.000
_cell.length_c   1.000
_cell.angle_alpha   90.00
_cell.angle_beta   90.00
_cell.angle_gamma   90.00
#
_symmetry.space_group_name_H-M   'P 1'
#
loop_
_entity.id
_entity.type
_entity.pdbx_description
1 polymer ?
#
loop_
_entity_poly.entity_id
_entity_poly.type
_entity_poly.pdbx_seq_one_letter_code
_entity_poly.pdbx_strand_id
1 'polypeptide(L)'
;MQIGGNMNRSERPFIFNHMEISLDGKIMGKYLWIPETNTESDPFYRTIFGPEAKFTFQAIVEGRTTIEDNQTGYAVPEVDENAAPVPEGDYLAPGASCGRFQFVLDSKGRVAWTKNTTDFGEEKAHIVEVMSHRASNAYRDYLRRQGISYILCGDDHVDLEEFCRKAKSLFHVDSMMLGGGGTVNWSFIQAGLTDEMSLILAPAA
;
A
#
# COMPACT_ATOMS: atom_id res chain seq x y z
N MET A 1 -5.38 -11.85 25.38
CA MET A 1 -5.28 -11.40 23.97
C MET A 1 -3.80 -11.23 23.69
N GLN A 2 -3.17 -12.19 23.02
CA GLN A 2 -1.77 -12.08 22.61
C GLN A 2 -1.71 -11.08 21.46
N ILE A 3 -1.13 -9.91 21.71
CA ILE A 3 -0.87 -8.92 20.68
C ILE A 3 0.39 -9.39 19.95
N GLY A 4 0.21 -9.71 18.68
CA GLY A 4 1.15 -9.89 17.60
C GLY A 4 2.51 -10.54 17.83
N GLY A 5 2.98 -11.26 16.84
CA GLY A 5 4.31 -11.86 16.77
C GLY A 5 5.43 -10.82 16.94
N ASN A 6 6.50 -11.22 17.59
CA ASN A 6 7.67 -10.40 17.88
C ASN A 6 8.61 -10.40 16.66
N MET A 7 8.14 -9.89 15.48
CA MET A 7 9.05 -9.74 14.35
C MET A 7 10.16 -8.73 14.70
N ASN A 8 11.41 -9.15 14.52
CA ASN A 8 12.55 -8.30 14.80
C ASN A 8 12.54 -7.08 13.85
N ARG A 9 12.75 -5.89 14.40
CA ARG A 9 12.83 -4.64 13.62
C ARG A 9 13.92 -4.64 12.56
N SER A 10 14.95 -5.45 12.69
CA SER A 10 15.99 -5.60 11.67
C SER A 10 15.51 -6.35 10.41
N GLU A 11 14.41 -7.10 10.51
CA GLU A 11 13.89 -7.95 9.44
C GLU A 11 12.74 -7.29 8.64
N ARG A 12 12.29 -6.13 9.06
CA ARG A 12 11.19 -5.40 8.45
C ARG A 12 11.45 -3.90 8.33
N PRO A 13 10.70 -3.17 7.48
CA PRO A 13 10.71 -1.71 7.48
C PRO A 13 10.24 -1.12 8.82
N PHE A 14 10.62 0.13 9.09
CA PHE A 14 9.89 0.98 10.03
C PHE A 14 8.53 1.32 9.43
N ILE A 15 7.45 1.14 10.19
CA ILE A 15 6.08 1.27 9.70
C ILE A 15 5.35 2.32 10.53
N PHE A 16 4.92 3.38 9.87
CA PHE A 16 4.09 4.38 10.53
C PHE A 16 2.73 4.51 9.84
N ASN A 17 1.72 4.77 10.66
CA ASN A 17 0.39 5.11 10.19
C ASN A 17 0.26 6.63 10.18
N HIS A 18 -0.13 7.21 9.03
CA HIS A 18 -0.40 8.63 8.92
C HIS A 18 -1.84 8.82 8.45
N MET A 19 -2.65 9.45 9.29
CA MET A 19 -4.08 9.56 9.08
C MET A 19 -4.59 10.95 9.43
N GLU A 20 -5.54 11.45 8.65
CA GLU A 20 -6.41 12.53 9.04
C GLU A 20 -7.70 11.97 9.65
N ILE A 21 -8.11 12.49 10.80
CA ILE A 21 -9.33 12.08 11.51
C ILE A 21 -10.13 13.31 11.92
N SER A 22 -11.46 13.17 11.94
CA SER A 22 -12.36 14.18 12.50
C SER A 22 -12.29 14.21 14.04
N LEU A 23 -12.86 15.24 14.66
CA LEU A 23 -12.93 15.38 16.12
C LEU A 23 -13.63 14.21 16.81
N ASP A 24 -14.59 13.56 16.13
CA ASP A 24 -15.29 12.37 16.61
C ASP A 24 -14.62 11.05 16.17
N GLY A 25 -13.41 11.10 15.61
CA GLY A 25 -12.58 9.92 15.29
C GLY A 25 -12.91 9.22 13.98
N LYS A 26 -13.69 9.83 13.10
CA LYS A 26 -13.96 9.27 11.77
C LYS A 26 -12.73 9.42 10.86
N ILE A 27 -12.41 8.39 10.11
CA ILE A 27 -11.34 8.39 9.09
C ILE A 27 -11.90 8.64 7.67
N MET A 28 -13.22 8.73 7.54
CA MET A 28 -13.93 9.01 6.29
C MET A 28 -15.09 9.96 6.57
N GLY A 29 -15.33 10.90 5.67
CA GLY A 29 -16.43 11.86 5.80
C GLY A 29 -16.30 13.03 4.86
N LYS A 30 -17.34 13.87 4.82
CA LYS A 30 -17.36 15.05 3.95
C LYS A 30 -16.24 16.05 4.26
N TYR A 31 -15.70 16.02 5.47
CA TYR A 31 -14.63 16.91 5.90
C TYR A 31 -13.33 16.74 5.06
N LEU A 32 -13.10 15.55 4.50
CA LEU A 32 -11.95 15.29 3.62
C LEU A 32 -12.04 16.03 2.27
N TRP A 33 -13.22 16.56 1.93
CA TRP A 33 -13.49 17.19 0.63
C TRP A 33 -13.80 18.70 0.74
N ILE A 34 -13.64 19.28 1.93
CA ILE A 34 -13.78 20.73 2.08
C ILE A 34 -12.50 21.42 1.56
N PRO A 35 -12.64 22.54 0.82
CA PRO A 35 -11.49 23.19 0.17
C PRO A 35 -10.37 23.58 1.14
N GLU A 36 -10.70 23.88 2.38
CA GLU A 36 -9.77 24.30 3.42
C GLU A 36 -8.84 23.17 3.90
N THR A 37 -9.24 21.91 3.74
CA THR A 37 -8.45 20.74 4.12
C THR A 37 -7.74 20.07 2.94
N ASN A 38 -8.01 20.49 1.71
CA ASN A 38 -7.47 19.88 0.51
C ASN A 38 -6.63 20.89 -0.31
N THR A 39 -5.65 21.52 0.34
CA THR A 39 -4.72 22.48 -0.27
C THR A 39 -3.28 21.97 -0.15
N GLU A 40 -2.37 22.52 -0.97
CA GLU A 40 -0.92 22.25 -0.85
C GLU A 40 -0.35 22.62 0.53
N SER A 41 -1.04 23.46 1.28
CA SER A 41 -0.70 23.84 2.65
C SER A 41 -1.32 22.90 3.69
N ASP A 42 -2.03 21.85 3.27
CA ASP A 42 -2.66 20.87 4.15
C ASP A 42 -1.62 20.24 5.09
N PRO A 43 -1.83 20.29 6.41
CA PRO A 43 -0.95 19.66 7.39
C PRO A 43 -0.70 18.18 7.13
N PHE A 44 -1.67 17.45 6.55
CA PHE A 44 -1.50 16.05 6.17
C PHE A 44 -0.35 15.91 5.18
N TYR A 45 -0.41 16.57 4.03
CA TYR A 45 0.63 16.46 3.00
C TYR A 45 1.96 17.05 3.44
N ARG A 46 1.98 18.19 4.13
CA ARG A 46 3.20 18.84 4.63
C ARG A 46 3.97 17.97 5.63
N THR A 47 3.28 17.10 6.37
CA THR A 47 3.91 16.22 7.36
C THR A 47 4.69 15.09 6.68
N ILE A 48 4.31 14.69 5.47
CA ILE A 48 4.88 13.53 4.77
C ILE A 48 5.64 13.90 3.50
N PHE A 49 5.38 15.06 2.91
CA PHE A 49 6.04 15.53 1.69
C PHE A 49 6.59 16.95 1.85
N GLY A 50 7.59 17.27 1.02
CA GLY A 50 8.19 18.59 0.97
C GLY A 50 9.23 18.87 2.06
N PRO A 51 9.67 20.13 2.19
CA PRO A 51 10.81 20.50 3.04
C PRO A 51 10.53 20.42 4.55
N GLU A 52 9.26 20.37 4.95
CA GLU A 52 8.84 20.26 6.35
C GLU A 52 8.47 18.83 6.74
N ALA A 53 8.67 17.86 5.84
CA ALA A 53 8.32 16.47 6.09
C ALA A 53 9.02 15.93 7.34
N LYS A 54 8.24 15.30 8.23
CA LYS A 54 8.73 14.71 9.48
C LYS A 54 9.15 13.24 9.29
N PHE A 55 8.69 12.62 8.21
CA PHE A 55 8.98 11.23 7.91
C PHE A 55 9.72 11.12 6.58
N THR A 56 10.72 10.26 6.56
CA THR A 56 11.37 9.80 5.32
C THR A 56 10.98 8.36 5.10
N PHE A 57 10.38 8.06 3.96
CA PHE A 57 9.89 6.72 3.63
C PHE A 57 9.99 6.45 2.13
N GLN A 58 10.08 5.17 1.79
CA GLN A 58 10.21 4.73 0.40
C GLN A 58 8.92 4.15 -0.15
N ALA A 59 7.95 3.81 0.70
CA ALA A 59 6.74 3.15 0.23
C ALA A 59 5.48 3.60 0.96
N ILE A 60 4.37 3.53 0.22
CA ILE A 60 3.00 3.65 0.77
C ILE A 60 2.34 2.29 0.64
N VAL A 61 1.60 1.89 1.67
CA VAL A 61 0.82 0.65 1.71
C VAL A 61 -0.66 0.98 1.77
N GLU A 62 -1.42 0.50 0.80
CA GLU A 62 -2.86 0.72 0.72
C GLU A 62 -3.61 -0.58 0.43
N GLY A 63 -4.86 -0.62 0.80
CA GLY A 63 -5.74 -1.75 0.48
C GLY A 63 -6.41 -1.59 -0.89
N ARG A 64 -6.81 -2.71 -1.47
CA ARG A 64 -7.51 -2.76 -2.76
C ARG A 64 -8.66 -1.74 -2.85
N THR A 65 -9.55 -1.68 -1.85
CA THR A 65 -10.71 -0.78 -1.89
C THR A 65 -10.29 0.68 -2.00
N THR A 66 -9.27 1.10 -1.27
CA THR A 66 -8.74 2.48 -1.36
C THR A 66 -8.22 2.79 -2.77
N ILE A 67 -7.55 1.82 -3.40
CA ILE A 67 -7.09 1.95 -4.79
C ILE A 67 -8.25 2.01 -5.76
N GLU A 68 -9.24 1.15 -5.59
CA GLU A 68 -10.43 1.15 -6.47
C GLU A 68 -11.22 2.45 -6.35
N ASP A 69 -11.39 2.98 -5.13
CA ASP A 69 -12.04 4.27 -4.90
C ASP A 69 -11.30 5.45 -5.57
N ASN A 70 -9.98 5.45 -5.48
CA ASN A 70 -9.19 6.63 -5.84
C ASN A 70 -8.56 6.57 -7.25
N GLN A 71 -8.33 5.37 -7.80
CA GLN A 71 -7.51 5.23 -9.00
C GLN A 71 -8.17 4.45 -10.14
N THR A 72 -8.92 3.39 -9.86
CA THR A 72 -9.42 2.49 -10.92
C THR A 72 -10.93 2.48 -11.08
N GLY A 73 -11.67 3.11 -10.17
CA GLY A 73 -13.13 3.25 -10.25
C GLY A 73 -13.87 1.90 -10.30
N TYR A 74 -13.33 0.88 -9.61
CA TYR A 74 -13.88 -0.49 -9.60
C TYR A 74 -13.97 -1.14 -10.99
N ALA A 75 -13.11 -0.75 -11.91
CA ALA A 75 -13.00 -1.44 -13.19
C ALA A 75 -12.61 -2.91 -13.00
N VAL A 76 -12.99 -3.75 -13.94
CA VAL A 76 -12.61 -5.17 -13.94
C VAL A 76 -11.37 -5.36 -14.81
N PRO A 77 -10.32 -6.06 -14.32
CA PRO A 77 -9.12 -6.28 -15.12
C PRO A 77 -9.40 -7.20 -16.32
N GLU A 78 -8.87 -6.83 -17.48
CA GLU A 78 -8.96 -7.63 -18.70
C GLU A 78 -7.90 -8.74 -18.68
N VAL A 79 -8.20 -9.83 -17.97
CA VAL A 79 -7.35 -11.00 -17.87
C VAL A 79 -7.58 -11.96 -19.02
N ASP A 80 -6.55 -12.69 -19.44
CA ASP A 80 -6.67 -13.82 -20.36
C ASP A 80 -6.76 -15.13 -19.55
N GLU A 81 -7.95 -15.68 -19.44
CA GLU A 81 -8.18 -16.95 -18.71
C GLU A 81 -7.44 -18.14 -19.34
N ASN A 82 -7.00 -18.03 -20.60
CA ASN A 82 -6.22 -19.04 -21.31
C ASN A 82 -4.72 -18.71 -21.34
N ALA A 83 -4.27 -17.70 -20.58
CA ALA A 83 -2.86 -17.33 -20.53
C ALA A 83 -1.97 -18.55 -20.16
N ALA A 84 -0.86 -18.69 -20.85
CA ALA A 84 0.13 -19.70 -20.53
C ALA A 84 0.58 -19.57 -19.07
N PRO A 85 0.93 -20.67 -18.39
CA PRO A 85 1.43 -20.61 -17.02
C PRO A 85 2.63 -19.67 -16.91
N VAL A 86 2.54 -18.68 -16.00
CA VAL A 86 3.66 -17.82 -15.65
C VAL A 86 4.55 -18.51 -14.60
N PRO A 87 5.84 -18.15 -14.50
CA PRO A 87 6.71 -18.68 -13.45
C PRO A 87 6.11 -18.48 -12.06
N GLU A 88 6.27 -19.50 -11.20
CA GLU A 88 5.83 -19.45 -9.82
C GLU A 88 6.66 -18.43 -9.01
N GLY A 89 6.05 -17.95 -7.90
CA GLY A 89 6.67 -17.04 -6.94
C GLY A 89 6.53 -15.57 -7.31
N ASP A 90 7.40 -14.78 -6.70
CA ASP A 90 7.40 -13.32 -6.81
C ASP A 90 7.90 -12.88 -8.20
N TYR A 91 7.45 -11.71 -8.64
CA TYR A 91 7.89 -11.09 -9.88
C TYR A 91 8.27 -9.64 -9.68
N LEU A 92 9.51 -9.32 -9.97
CA LEU A 92 10.02 -7.95 -10.00
C LEU A 92 10.10 -7.51 -11.46
N ALA A 93 9.27 -6.55 -11.84
CA ALA A 93 9.25 -6.03 -13.21
C ALA A 93 10.57 -5.33 -13.56
N PRO A 94 11.03 -5.43 -14.81
CA PRO A 94 12.18 -4.65 -15.27
C PRO A 94 11.94 -3.15 -15.05
N GLY A 95 12.88 -2.47 -14.40
CA GLY A 95 12.77 -1.04 -14.08
C GLY A 95 12.07 -0.72 -12.76
N ALA A 96 11.69 -1.72 -11.96
CA ALA A 96 11.15 -1.54 -10.61
C ALA A 96 12.14 -0.92 -9.60
N SER A 97 13.32 -0.50 -10.03
CA SER A 97 14.38 0.05 -9.17
C SER A 97 14.28 1.56 -8.93
N CYS A 98 13.08 2.14 -9.00
CA CYS A 98 12.90 3.59 -8.81
C CYS A 98 13.09 4.07 -7.36
N GLY A 99 13.22 3.15 -6.40
CA GLY A 99 13.41 3.47 -4.99
C GLY A 99 12.16 3.99 -4.26
N ARG A 100 11.02 4.11 -4.97
CA ARG A 100 9.70 4.46 -4.41
C ARG A 100 8.67 3.43 -4.83
N PHE A 101 7.81 3.01 -3.89
CA PHE A 101 6.86 1.92 -4.13
C PHE A 101 5.47 2.25 -3.60
N GLN A 102 4.43 1.82 -4.33
CA GLN A 102 3.09 1.69 -3.81
C GLN A 102 2.77 0.20 -3.70
N PHE A 103 2.72 -0.30 -2.48
CA PHE A 103 2.27 -1.67 -2.20
C PHE A 103 0.75 -1.69 -2.05
N VAL A 104 0.11 -2.58 -2.78
CA VAL A 104 -1.34 -2.72 -2.77
C VAL A 104 -1.74 -4.10 -2.26
N LEU A 105 -2.38 -4.15 -1.10
CA LEU A 105 -2.84 -5.41 -0.50
C LEU A 105 -4.15 -5.87 -1.17
N ASP A 106 -4.03 -6.77 -2.12
CA ASP A 106 -5.13 -7.39 -2.86
C ASP A 106 -5.00 -8.92 -2.90
N SER A 107 -5.37 -9.60 -1.84
CA SER A 107 -5.13 -11.04 -1.66
C SER A 107 -5.50 -11.91 -2.86
N LYS A 108 -6.48 -11.54 -3.65
CA LYS A 108 -6.98 -12.35 -4.79
C LYS A 108 -6.57 -11.82 -6.16
N GLY A 109 -6.00 -10.63 -6.24
CA GLY A 109 -5.66 -9.97 -7.50
C GLY A 109 -6.91 -9.56 -8.29
N ARG A 110 -7.40 -8.33 -8.09
CA ARG A 110 -8.63 -7.83 -8.73
C ARG A 110 -8.55 -6.39 -9.23
N VAL A 111 -7.50 -5.66 -8.86
CA VAL A 111 -7.35 -4.26 -9.28
C VAL A 111 -7.07 -4.17 -10.77
N ALA A 112 -7.85 -3.35 -11.47
CA ALA A 112 -7.70 -3.15 -12.93
C ALA A 112 -6.70 -2.03 -13.22
N TRP A 113 -5.43 -2.36 -13.23
CA TRP A 113 -4.36 -1.43 -13.51
C TRP A 113 -4.25 -1.07 -14.99
N THR A 114 -4.03 0.21 -15.30
CA THR A 114 -3.72 0.72 -16.64
C THR A 114 -2.34 1.37 -16.72
N LYS A 115 -1.62 1.43 -15.62
CA LYS A 115 -0.27 1.99 -15.49
C LYS A 115 0.50 1.22 -14.40
N ASN A 116 1.82 1.26 -14.46
CA ASN A 116 2.70 0.58 -13.50
C ASN A 116 3.33 1.51 -12.47
N THR A 117 2.98 2.79 -12.50
CA THR A 117 3.45 3.81 -11.55
C THR A 117 2.32 4.69 -11.09
N THR A 118 2.47 5.27 -9.91
CA THR A 118 1.59 6.27 -9.32
C THR A 118 2.38 7.49 -8.85
N ASP A 119 1.70 8.55 -8.46
CA ASP A 119 2.32 9.73 -7.89
C ASP A 119 2.77 9.47 -6.45
N PHE A 120 3.93 10.02 -6.09
CA PHE A 120 4.53 9.93 -4.77
C PHE A 120 5.14 11.30 -4.42
N GLY A 121 4.30 12.23 -4.01
CA GLY A 121 4.69 13.63 -3.98
C GLY A 121 5.08 14.12 -5.38
N GLU A 122 6.28 14.66 -5.52
CA GLU A 122 6.82 15.10 -6.82
C GLU A 122 7.47 13.95 -7.64
N GLU A 123 7.63 12.78 -7.03
CA GLU A 123 8.25 11.60 -7.66
C GLU A 123 7.19 10.62 -8.17
N LYS A 124 7.64 9.52 -8.79
CA LYS A 124 6.80 8.37 -9.14
C LYS A 124 7.17 7.17 -8.28
N ALA A 125 6.15 6.42 -7.85
CA ALA A 125 6.32 5.14 -7.20
C ALA A 125 5.94 4.00 -8.15
N HIS A 126 6.72 2.92 -8.13
CA HIS A 126 6.38 1.70 -8.82
C HIS A 126 5.28 0.95 -8.07
N ILE A 127 4.27 0.47 -8.80
CA ILE A 127 3.18 -0.30 -8.22
C ILE A 127 3.62 -1.75 -8.00
N VAL A 128 3.38 -2.26 -6.80
CA VAL A 128 3.64 -3.64 -6.42
C VAL A 128 2.38 -4.26 -5.83
N GLU A 129 1.81 -5.24 -6.50
CA GLU A 129 0.69 -6.02 -5.97
C GLU A 129 1.17 -7.01 -4.90
N VAL A 130 0.53 -6.98 -3.75
CA VAL A 130 0.76 -7.91 -2.65
C VAL A 130 -0.42 -8.86 -2.55
N MET A 131 -0.22 -10.08 -2.99
CA MET A 131 -1.28 -11.07 -3.14
C MET A 131 -1.03 -12.31 -2.26
N SER A 132 -2.05 -13.12 -2.08
CA SER A 132 -1.88 -14.47 -1.57
C SER A 132 -1.63 -15.46 -2.71
N HIS A 133 -1.26 -16.70 -2.39
CA HIS A 133 -1.13 -17.79 -3.39
C HIS A 133 -2.44 -18.13 -4.11
N ARG A 134 -3.57 -17.52 -3.73
CA ARG A 134 -4.87 -17.62 -4.45
C ARG A 134 -4.99 -16.75 -5.69
N ALA A 135 -4.06 -15.85 -5.93
CA ALA A 135 -4.05 -15.04 -7.16
C ALA A 135 -3.95 -15.95 -8.39
N SER A 136 -4.87 -15.77 -9.35
CA SER A 136 -4.93 -16.62 -10.54
C SER A 136 -3.71 -16.45 -11.44
N ASN A 137 -3.41 -17.47 -12.24
CA ASN A 137 -2.40 -17.37 -13.29
C ASN A 137 -2.72 -16.23 -14.27
N ALA A 138 -4.00 -16.13 -14.68
CA ALA A 138 -4.47 -15.09 -15.58
C ALA A 138 -4.19 -13.66 -15.04
N TYR A 139 -4.38 -13.44 -13.74
CA TYR A 139 -4.09 -12.13 -13.15
C TYR A 139 -2.59 -11.87 -13.02
N ARG A 140 -1.79 -12.89 -12.66
CA ARG A 140 -0.33 -12.76 -12.62
C ARG A 140 0.25 -12.46 -14.01
N ASP A 141 -0.27 -13.09 -15.06
CA ASP A 141 0.07 -12.77 -16.45
C ASP A 141 -0.32 -11.33 -16.80
N TYR A 142 -1.53 -10.92 -16.46
CA TYR A 142 -2.00 -9.55 -16.68
C TYR A 142 -1.04 -8.53 -16.04
N LEU A 143 -0.61 -8.70 -14.77
CA LEU A 143 0.34 -7.80 -14.12
C LEU A 143 1.69 -7.77 -14.85
N ARG A 144 2.18 -8.92 -15.29
CA ARG A 144 3.44 -9.00 -16.07
C ARG A 144 3.35 -8.23 -17.38
N ARG A 145 2.25 -8.34 -18.11
CA ARG A 145 2.00 -7.57 -19.35
C ARG A 145 1.94 -6.06 -19.09
N GLN A 146 1.45 -5.64 -17.94
CA GLN A 146 1.41 -4.24 -17.52
C GLN A 146 2.77 -3.74 -16.96
N GLY A 147 3.75 -4.62 -16.77
CA GLY A 147 5.03 -4.25 -16.15
C GLY A 147 4.88 -3.91 -14.66
N ILE A 148 3.94 -4.56 -13.96
CA ILE A 148 3.68 -4.38 -12.53
C ILE A 148 4.33 -5.53 -11.76
N SER A 149 5.12 -5.20 -10.74
CA SER A 149 5.67 -6.20 -9.83
C SER A 149 4.59 -6.80 -8.94
N TYR A 150 4.79 -8.04 -8.52
CA TYR A 150 3.96 -8.63 -7.48
C TYR A 150 4.75 -9.56 -6.56
N ILE A 151 4.29 -9.68 -5.32
CA ILE A 151 4.80 -10.63 -4.35
C ILE A 151 3.63 -11.46 -3.78
N LEU A 152 3.89 -12.74 -3.55
CA LEU A 152 2.93 -13.70 -3.01
C LEU A 152 3.24 -13.93 -1.54
N CYS A 153 2.30 -13.59 -0.66
CA CYS A 153 2.46 -13.66 0.79
C CYS A 153 1.26 -14.37 1.40
N GLY A 154 1.48 -15.52 2.03
CA GLY A 154 0.43 -16.34 2.65
C GLY A 154 -0.44 -17.10 1.64
N ASP A 155 -1.17 -18.10 2.15
CA ASP A 155 -1.95 -19.00 1.31
C ASP A 155 -3.30 -18.42 0.89
N ASP A 156 -4.17 -18.10 1.83
CA ASP A 156 -5.54 -17.62 1.58
C ASP A 156 -5.70 -16.11 1.65
N HIS A 157 -4.92 -15.48 2.52
CA HIS A 157 -4.88 -14.04 2.76
C HIS A 157 -3.44 -13.59 2.80
N VAL A 158 -3.21 -12.30 2.58
CA VAL A 158 -1.87 -11.73 2.70
C VAL A 158 -1.35 -11.92 4.13
N ASP A 159 -0.21 -12.61 4.25
CA ASP A 159 0.58 -12.67 5.47
C ASP A 159 1.41 -11.39 5.60
N LEU A 160 1.07 -10.55 6.59
CA LEU A 160 1.69 -9.24 6.77
C LEU A 160 3.16 -9.32 7.22
N GLU A 161 3.54 -10.35 7.98
CA GLU A 161 4.93 -10.53 8.38
C GLU A 161 5.79 -10.96 7.17
N GLU A 162 5.29 -11.88 6.36
CA GLU A 162 5.95 -12.27 5.11
C GLU A 162 6.06 -11.08 4.16
N PHE A 163 4.99 -10.30 4.00
CA PHE A 163 5.00 -9.07 3.22
C PHE A 163 6.11 -8.11 3.71
N CYS A 164 6.17 -7.84 5.01
CA CYS A 164 7.18 -6.93 5.56
C CYS A 164 8.60 -7.42 5.31
N ARG A 165 8.87 -8.73 5.47
CA ARG A 165 10.18 -9.32 5.14
C ARG A 165 10.53 -9.13 3.66
N LYS A 166 9.58 -9.38 2.75
CA LYS A 166 9.79 -9.21 1.30
C LYS A 166 9.94 -7.74 0.89
N ALA A 167 9.18 -6.83 1.48
CA ALA A 167 9.36 -5.39 1.26
C ALA A 167 10.79 -4.94 1.61
N LYS A 168 11.33 -5.44 2.72
CA LYS A 168 12.70 -5.17 3.15
C LYS A 168 13.75 -5.83 2.25
N SER A 169 13.61 -7.13 1.98
CA SER A 169 14.65 -7.93 1.32
C SER A 169 14.68 -7.76 -0.20
N LEU A 170 13.52 -7.65 -0.86
CA LEU A 170 13.43 -7.58 -2.31
C LEU A 170 13.42 -6.13 -2.84
N PHE A 171 12.85 -5.20 -2.09
CA PHE A 171 12.69 -3.81 -2.52
C PHE A 171 13.57 -2.83 -1.73
N HIS A 172 14.31 -3.33 -0.74
CA HIS A 172 15.20 -2.53 0.12
C HIS A 172 14.47 -1.37 0.81
N VAL A 173 13.20 -1.57 1.16
CA VAL A 173 12.40 -0.57 1.87
C VAL A 173 12.81 -0.56 3.34
N ASP A 174 13.26 0.58 3.82
CA ASP A 174 13.62 0.81 5.22
C ASP A 174 12.49 1.43 6.03
N SER A 175 11.63 2.21 5.39
CA SER A 175 10.48 2.85 6.02
C SER A 175 9.30 2.91 5.07
N MET A 176 8.08 2.65 5.58
CA MET A 176 6.85 2.72 4.80
C MET A 176 5.70 3.32 5.61
N MET A 177 4.84 4.03 4.91
CA MET A 177 3.64 4.64 5.42
C MET A 177 2.42 3.74 5.17
N LEU A 178 1.58 3.55 6.17
CA LEU A 178 0.24 3.01 5.97
C LEU A 178 -0.69 4.14 5.53
N GLY A 179 -1.06 4.12 4.26
CA GLY A 179 -1.97 5.08 3.63
C GLY A 179 -3.47 4.69 3.72
N GLY A 180 -3.74 3.52 4.24
CA GLY A 180 -5.13 3.10 4.49
C GLY A 180 -5.65 2.00 3.53
N GLY A 181 -6.96 1.65 3.51
CA GLY A 181 -8.01 2.11 4.42
C GLY A 181 -7.97 1.48 5.80
N GLY A 182 -9.02 1.74 6.57
CA GLY A 182 -9.11 1.35 7.96
C GLY A 182 -8.84 -0.13 8.24
N THR A 183 -9.27 -1.04 7.37
CA THR A 183 -9.02 -2.48 7.51
C THR A 183 -7.51 -2.80 7.44
N VAL A 184 -6.79 -2.21 6.50
CA VAL A 184 -5.34 -2.39 6.38
C VAL A 184 -4.64 -1.86 7.61
N ASN A 185 -4.91 -0.61 8.00
CA ASN A 185 -4.31 0.01 9.18
C ASN A 185 -4.55 -0.83 10.44
N TRP A 186 -5.79 -1.28 10.62
CA TRP A 186 -6.15 -2.11 11.77
C TRP A 186 -5.43 -3.46 11.78
N SER A 187 -5.29 -4.10 10.62
CA SER A 187 -4.57 -5.39 10.51
C SER A 187 -3.10 -5.25 10.93
N PHE A 188 -2.42 -4.18 10.54
CA PHE A 188 -1.04 -3.91 10.98
C PHE A 188 -0.95 -3.61 12.47
N ILE A 189 -1.89 -2.84 13.03
CA ILE A 189 -1.96 -2.56 14.47
C ILE A 189 -2.18 -3.86 15.26
N GLN A 190 -3.14 -4.70 14.83
CA GLN A 190 -3.40 -5.98 15.48
C GLN A 190 -2.21 -6.94 15.42
N ALA A 191 -1.47 -6.94 14.31
CA ALA A 191 -0.27 -7.74 14.15
C ALA A 191 0.94 -7.19 14.93
N GLY A 192 0.83 -6.02 15.57
CA GLY A 192 1.96 -5.38 16.28
C GLY A 192 3.07 -4.89 15.34
N LEU A 193 2.73 -4.61 14.08
CA LEU A 193 3.68 -4.20 13.05
C LEU A 193 3.78 -2.68 12.88
N THR A 194 2.90 -1.90 13.51
CA THR A 194 2.95 -0.43 13.47
C THR A 194 3.89 0.09 14.54
N ASP A 195 4.89 0.87 14.15
CA ASP A 195 5.90 1.45 15.05
C ASP A 195 5.50 2.83 15.56
N GLU A 196 4.81 3.63 14.71
CA GLU A 196 4.40 4.99 15.05
C GLU A 196 3.04 5.31 14.45
N MET A 197 2.31 6.21 15.12
CA MET A 197 1.04 6.75 14.64
C MET A 197 1.10 8.27 14.61
N SER A 198 0.90 8.83 13.43
CA SER A 198 0.79 10.26 13.17
C SER A 198 -0.66 10.60 12.83
N LEU A 199 -1.27 11.46 13.61
CA LEU A 199 -2.66 11.85 13.43
C LEU A 199 -2.76 13.35 13.17
N ILE A 200 -3.43 13.71 12.10
CA ILE A 200 -3.89 15.06 11.82
C ILE A 200 -5.34 15.15 12.26
N LEU A 201 -5.64 16.07 13.15
CA LEU A 201 -6.98 16.25 13.67
C LEU A 201 -7.68 17.37 12.88
N ALA A 202 -8.63 16.99 12.03
CA ALA A 202 -9.48 17.95 11.32
C ALA A 202 -10.47 18.59 12.30
N PRO A 203 -10.67 19.93 12.27
CA PRO A 203 -11.60 20.62 13.14
C PRO A 203 -13.06 20.47 12.69
N ALA A 204 -13.48 19.23 12.42
CA ALA A 204 -14.81 18.84 11.93
C ALA A 204 -15.32 17.58 12.66
N ALA A 205 -16.63 17.37 12.65
CA ALA A 205 -17.27 16.21 13.27
C ALA A 205 -18.43 15.66 12.41
#